data_c3b011703e44d4b0e6c3df30ef39cfa3
#
_entry.id   c3b011703e44d4b0e6c3df30ef39cfa3
#
_cell.length_a   1.000
_cell.length_b   1.000
_cell.length_c   1.000
_cell.angle_alpha   90.00
_cell.angle_beta   90.00
_cell.angle_gamma   90.00
#
_symmetry.space_group_name_H-M   'P 1'
#
loop_
_entity.id
_entity.type
_entity.pdbx_description
1 polymer ?
#
loop_
_entity_poly.entity_id
_entity_poly.type
_entity_poly.pdbx_seq_one_letter_code
_entity_poly.pdbx_strand_id
1 'polypeptide(L)'
;CRIPFRADDCRKKKNYQPVSEVKPMHTINWYPGHMAKARRMLEDNLKLVDMIIEIVDARAPMACRNPDFEALFKNKLRVVVLNKSDLSSKTQNRAWISYFAKQGITAVEFISTQPSTRKRAIELIEKTGEETVRRYREKGIKKTLRAMVVGVPNVGKSTFINRIAGAARAQVGDRPGVTRSKQWVKVSDYLELLDTPGLLWGKLDNEILAKHLAYIGSIRDDVLDIEEISALLLFDLMRICPEALTARYKKLDPKQNIPELLLEGVCRSRGFILSGGVFDTERGARIVLDEYRAGKIAAVALENPTDNFEPQQAEQTDINNEKD
;
A
#
# COMPACT_ATOMS: atom_id res chain seq x y z
N CYS A 1 1.33 6.79 -26.81
CA CYS A 1 1.19 6.13 -25.50
C CYS A 1 1.63 4.68 -25.64
N ARG A 2 2.83 4.32 -25.16
CA ARG A 2 3.27 2.92 -25.10
C ARG A 2 2.70 2.34 -23.81
N ILE A 3 1.94 1.23 -23.93
CA ILE A 3 1.38 0.46 -22.82
C ILE A 3 2.55 0.01 -21.93
N PRO A 4 2.52 0.21 -20.60
CA PRO A 4 3.57 -0.28 -19.71
C PRO A 4 3.65 -1.80 -19.79
N PHE A 5 4.86 -2.32 -19.72
CA PHE A 5 5.16 -3.74 -19.72
C PHE A 5 4.34 -4.47 -18.65
N ARG A 6 3.63 -5.55 -19.00
CA ARG A 6 2.75 -6.26 -18.05
C ARG A 6 3.54 -7.32 -17.31
N ALA A 7 3.47 -7.34 -16.01
CA ALA A 7 4.18 -8.25 -15.10
C ALA A 7 3.81 -9.74 -15.25
N ASP A 8 2.74 -10.07 -15.96
CA ASP A 8 2.36 -11.47 -16.22
C ASP A 8 3.45 -12.25 -16.99
N ASP A 9 4.33 -11.53 -17.71
CA ASP A 9 5.47 -12.12 -18.42
C ASP A 9 6.70 -12.30 -17.54
N CYS A 10 6.83 -11.58 -16.42
CA CYS A 10 8.05 -11.52 -15.62
C CYS A 10 8.22 -12.65 -14.57
N ARG A 11 7.12 -13.23 -14.05
CA ARG A 11 7.17 -14.12 -12.87
C ARG A 11 7.12 -15.63 -13.14
N LYS A 12 7.39 -16.11 -14.33
CA LYS A 12 7.45 -17.56 -14.61
C LYS A 12 8.63 -18.30 -13.96
N LYS A 13 9.53 -17.61 -13.26
CA LYS A 13 10.74 -18.23 -12.66
C LYS A 13 11.02 -17.69 -11.25
N LYS A 14 10.95 -18.59 -10.26
CA LYS A 14 11.54 -18.60 -8.92
C LYS A 14 10.72 -18.00 -7.76
N ASN A 15 10.71 -18.76 -6.66
CA ASN A 15 10.29 -18.36 -5.32
C ASN A 15 11.07 -17.11 -4.88
N TYR A 16 10.35 -16.02 -4.65
CA TYR A 16 10.89 -14.79 -4.08
C TYR A 16 11.22 -15.05 -2.60
N GLN A 17 12.49 -15.02 -2.24
CA GLN A 17 12.92 -14.87 -0.85
C GLN A 17 13.59 -13.51 -0.72
N PRO A 18 13.12 -12.62 0.16
CA PRO A 18 13.80 -11.36 0.42
C PRO A 18 15.20 -11.63 1.03
N VAL A 19 16.20 -10.86 0.60
CA VAL A 19 17.57 -11.02 1.07
C VAL A 19 17.70 -10.41 2.47
N SER A 20 18.17 -11.20 3.42
CA SER A 20 18.42 -10.83 4.83
C SER A 20 19.74 -10.07 5.07
N GLU A 21 20.52 -9.75 4.04
CA GLU A 21 21.88 -9.20 4.20
C GLU A 21 22.03 -7.70 3.87
N VAL A 22 20.92 -6.98 3.72
CA VAL A 22 20.96 -5.50 3.59
C VAL A 22 21.03 -4.90 4.99
N LYS A 23 21.94 -3.93 5.22
CA LYS A 23 22.04 -3.20 6.50
C LYS A 23 20.65 -2.83 7.00
N PRO A 24 20.35 -3.02 8.31
CA PRO A 24 19.03 -2.69 8.84
C PRO A 24 18.74 -1.22 8.56
N MET A 25 17.62 -0.96 7.92
CA MET A 25 17.10 0.39 7.71
C MET A 25 16.95 1.03 9.09
N HIS A 26 17.51 2.23 9.30
CA HIS A 26 17.36 2.95 10.55
C HIS A 26 15.90 2.92 10.98
N THR A 27 15.61 2.36 12.17
CA THR A 27 14.26 2.13 12.69
C THR A 27 13.45 3.42 12.56
N ILE A 28 12.45 3.43 11.67
CA ILE A 28 11.57 4.59 11.48
C ILE A 28 10.64 4.64 12.68
N ASN A 29 11.02 5.40 13.72
CA ASN A 29 10.21 5.62 14.89
C ASN A 29 9.18 6.72 14.61
N TRP A 30 7.92 6.35 14.45
CA TRP A 30 6.82 7.29 14.41
C TRP A 30 6.42 7.73 15.82
N TYR A 31 6.08 9.00 15.98
CA TYR A 31 5.76 9.64 17.27
C TYR A 31 4.65 8.87 18.04
N PRO A 32 4.96 8.28 19.20
CA PRO A 32 4.00 7.46 19.98
C PRO A 32 2.72 8.19 20.36
N GLY A 33 2.77 9.50 20.58
CA GLY A 33 1.60 10.30 21.01
C GLY A 33 0.51 10.46 19.95
N HIS A 34 0.88 10.56 18.66
CA HIS A 34 -0.09 10.68 17.58
C HIS A 34 -0.87 9.37 17.36
N MET A 35 -0.27 8.25 17.66
CA MET A 35 -0.85 6.93 17.46
C MET A 35 -1.84 6.54 18.53
N ALA A 36 -1.56 6.80 19.81
CA ALA A 36 -2.53 6.58 20.87
C ALA A 36 -3.79 7.40 20.62
N LYS A 37 -3.65 8.64 20.14
CA LYS A 37 -4.78 9.50 19.74
C LYS A 37 -5.53 8.92 18.53
N ALA A 38 -4.81 8.44 17.52
CA ALA A 38 -5.38 7.84 16.33
C ALA A 38 -6.13 6.54 16.64
N ARG A 39 -5.57 5.68 17.49
CA ARG A 39 -6.21 4.45 17.96
C ARG A 39 -7.51 4.75 18.73
N ARG A 40 -7.50 5.66 19.70
CA ARG A 40 -8.71 6.08 20.43
C ARG A 40 -9.78 6.61 19.50
N MET A 41 -9.40 7.47 18.55
CA MET A 41 -10.33 7.99 17.55
C MET A 41 -10.93 6.86 16.70
N LEU A 42 -10.14 5.84 16.33
CA LEU A 42 -10.61 4.67 15.60
C LEU A 42 -11.62 3.87 16.43
N GLU A 43 -11.29 3.56 17.70
CA GLU A 43 -12.16 2.83 18.65
C GLU A 43 -13.51 3.54 18.86
N ASP A 44 -13.50 4.87 18.99
CA ASP A 44 -14.72 5.66 19.10
C ASP A 44 -15.55 5.67 17.82
N ASN A 45 -14.92 5.65 16.67
CA ASN A 45 -15.59 5.59 15.37
C ASN A 45 -16.19 4.21 15.09
N LEU A 46 -15.52 3.13 15.56
CA LEU A 46 -16.02 1.76 15.41
C LEU A 46 -17.41 1.55 15.99
N LYS A 47 -17.76 2.26 17.07
CA LYS A 47 -19.10 2.21 17.69
C LYS A 47 -20.21 2.75 16.78
N LEU A 48 -19.86 3.61 15.81
CA LEU A 48 -20.79 4.33 14.95
C LEU A 48 -21.04 3.64 13.60
N VAL A 49 -20.28 2.59 13.27
CA VAL A 49 -20.27 1.96 11.94
C VAL A 49 -20.60 0.48 12.01
N ASP A 50 -21.17 -0.02 10.93
CA ASP A 50 -21.53 -1.42 10.74
C ASP A 50 -20.42 -2.18 10.01
N MET A 51 -19.64 -1.47 9.17
CA MET A 51 -18.67 -2.04 8.24
C MET A 51 -17.37 -1.25 8.24
N ILE A 52 -16.26 -1.93 7.96
CA ILE A 52 -14.96 -1.36 7.69
C ILE A 52 -14.60 -1.58 6.22
N ILE A 53 -14.18 -0.52 5.55
CA ILE A 53 -13.62 -0.55 4.19
C ILE A 53 -12.14 -0.22 4.30
N GLU A 54 -11.30 -1.23 4.12
CA GLU A 54 -9.84 -1.09 4.15
C GLU A 54 -9.33 -0.76 2.73
N ILE A 55 -8.79 0.44 2.53
CA ILE A 55 -8.16 0.82 1.27
C ILE A 55 -6.68 0.47 1.34
N VAL A 56 -6.24 -0.41 0.46
CA VAL A 56 -4.86 -0.83 0.32
C VAL A 56 -4.35 -0.53 -1.08
N ASP A 57 -3.06 -0.23 -1.22
CA ASP A 57 -2.42 -0.13 -2.53
C ASP A 57 -2.22 -1.55 -3.08
N ALA A 58 -2.72 -1.82 -4.28
CA ALA A 58 -2.66 -3.16 -4.89
C ALA A 58 -1.22 -3.66 -5.14
N ARG A 59 -0.22 -2.79 -5.04
CA ARG A 59 1.21 -3.17 -5.17
C ARG A 59 1.77 -3.75 -3.88
N ALA A 60 1.22 -3.37 -2.71
CA ALA A 60 1.70 -3.80 -1.39
C ALA A 60 0.53 -3.96 -0.39
N PRO A 61 -0.37 -4.93 -0.61
CA PRO A 61 -1.59 -5.08 0.20
C PRO A 61 -1.31 -5.39 1.67
N MET A 62 -0.31 -6.22 1.99
CA MET A 62 0.02 -6.57 3.38
C MET A 62 0.68 -5.40 4.11
N ALA A 63 1.62 -4.71 3.47
CA ALA A 63 2.23 -3.51 4.04
C ALA A 63 1.21 -2.41 4.37
N CYS A 64 0.08 -2.34 3.64
CA CYS A 64 -0.98 -1.38 3.90
C CYS A 64 -1.91 -1.77 5.06
N ARG A 65 -1.85 -3.00 5.57
CA ARG A 65 -2.73 -3.50 6.63
C ARG A 65 -2.01 -3.45 7.98
N ASN A 66 -2.68 -2.84 8.95
CA ASN A 66 -2.15 -2.78 10.32
C ASN A 66 -2.59 -4.03 11.11
N PRO A 67 -1.65 -4.87 11.55
CA PRO A 67 -1.98 -6.07 12.32
C PRO A 67 -2.71 -5.76 13.64
N ASP A 68 -2.43 -4.62 14.27
CA ASP A 68 -3.11 -4.19 15.51
C ASP A 68 -4.62 -3.98 15.32
N PHE A 69 -5.07 -3.73 14.08
CA PHE A 69 -6.48 -3.46 13.79
C PHE A 69 -7.29 -4.73 13.51
N GLU A 70 -6.64 -5.85 13.26
CA GLU A 70 -7.36 -7.13 13.04
C GLU A 70 -8.27 -7.47 14.21
N ALA A 71 -7.78 -7.37 15.44
CA ALA A 71 -8.56 -7.63 16.65
C ALA A 71 -9.73 -6.62 16.81
N LEU A 72 -9.50 -5.35 16.47
CA LEU A 72 -10.52 -4.29 16.57
C LEU A 72 -11.65 -4.48 15.55
N PHE A 73 -11.34 -5.03 14.38
CA PHE A 73 -12.30 -5.19 13.28
C PHE A 73 -13.07 -6.52 13.30
N LYS A 74 -12.69 -7.45 14.20
CA LYS A 74 -13.20 -8.84 14.24
C LYS A 74 -14.74 -8.95 14.19
N ASN A 75 -15.46 -8.01 14.81
CA ASN A 75 -16.92 -8.04 14.90
C ASN A 75 -17.61 -7.10 13.89
N LYS A 76 -16.90 -6.64 12.87
CA LYS A 76 -17.43 -5.75 11.83
C LYS A 76 -17.44 -6.46 10.48
N LEU A 77 -18.39 -6.08 9.64
CA LEU A 77 -18.31 -6.45 8.22
C LEU A 77 -17.06 -5.82 7.62
N ARG A 78 -16.35 -6.57 6.77
CA ARG A 78 -15.07 -6.10 6.20
C ARG A 78 -15.05 -6.20 4.71
N VAL A 79 -14.59 -5.12 4.08
CA VAL A 79 -14.32 -5.06 2.64
C VAL A 79 -12.90 -4.51 2.46
N VAL A 80 -12.08 -5.19 1.68
CA VAL A 80 -10.76 -4.72 1.25
C VAL A 80 -10.87 -4.19 -0.18
N VAL A 81 -10.43 -2.96 -0.39
CA VAL A 81 -10.37 -2.34 -1.72
C VAL A 81 -8.91 -2.30 -2.16
N LEU A 82 -8.57 -3.14 -3.16
CA LEU A 82 -7.28 -3.09 -3.84
C LEU A 82 -7.26 -1.88 -4.76
N ASN A 83 -6.90 -0.72 -4.23
CA ASN A 83 -6.84 0.53 -4.98
C ASN A 83 -5.59 0.59 -5.86
N LYS A 84 -5.60 1.41 -6.90
CA LYS A 84 -4.55 1.50 -7.92
C LYS A 84 -4.24 0.14 -8.56
N SER A 85 -5.27 -0.70 -8.75
CA SER A 85 -5.12 -2.06 -9.26
C SER A 85 -4.60 -2.12 -10.71
N ASP A 86 -4.58 -0.99 -11.41
CA ASP A 86 -3.91 -0.79 -12.70
C ASP A 86 -2.37 -0.74 -12.58
N LEU A 87 -1.84 -0.47 -11.39
CA LEU A 87 -0.40 -0.45 -11.08
C LEU A 87 0.15 -1.82 -10.63
N SER A 88 -0.71 -2.84 -10.58
CA SER A 88 -0.36 -4.23 -10.27
C SER A 88 -0.82 -5.16 -11.39
N SER A 89 -0.33 -6.41 -11.43
CA SER A 89 -0.79 -7.37 -12.43
C SER A 89 -2.16 -7.93 -12.09
N LYS A 90 -2.95 -8.26 -13.11
CA LYS A 90 -4.27 -8.88 -12.92
C LYS A 90 -4.19 -10.23 -12.20
N THR A 91 -3.15 -11.00 -12.47
CA THR A 91 -2.93 -12.30 -11.82
C THR A 91 -2.70 -12.13 -10.33
N GLN A 92 -1.87 -11.16 -9.92
CA GLN A 92 -1.62 -10.85 -8.51
C GLN A 92 -2.85 -10.30 -7.81
N ASN A 93 -3.60 -9.40 -8.47
CA ASN A 93 -4.84 -8.87 -7.92
C ASN A 93 -5.86 -9.99 -7.64
N ARG A 94 -6.02 -10.95 -8.56
CA ARG A 94 -6.90 -12.12 -8.37
C ARG A 94 -6.42 -13.02 -7.23
N ALA A 95 -5.11 -13.23 -7.11
CA ALA A 95 -4.53 -13.99 -6.01
C ALA A 95 -4.83 -13.36 -4.66
N TRP A 96 -4.71 -12.04 -4.54
CA TRP A 96 -5.06 -11.29 -3.34
C TRP A 96 -6.56 -11.35 -3.02
N ILE A 97 -7.44 -11.23 -4.01
CA ILE A 97 -8.88 -11.37 -3.80
C ILE A 97 -9.19 -12.77 -3.25
N SER A 98 -8.58 -13.82 -3.81
CA SER A 98 -8.76 -15.19 -3.33
C SER A 98 -8.20 -15.39 -1.91
N TYR A 99 -7.09 -14.76 -1.58
CA TYR A 99 -6.49 -14.78 -0.25
C TYR A 99 -7.44 -14.18 0.81
N PHE A 100 -7.98 -13.00 0.55
CA PHE A 100 -8.93 -12.36 1.46
C PHE A 100 -10.25 -13.15 1.58
N ALA A 101 -10.72 -13.71 0.48
CA ALA A 101 -11.94 -14.54 0.49
C ALA A 101 -11.80 -15.77 1.40
N LYS A 102 -10.62 -16.41 1.45
CA LYS A 102 -10.32 -17.53 2.36
C LYS A 102 -10.37 -17.10 3.84
N GLN A 103 -10.19 -15.82 4.13
CA GLN A 103 -10.30 -15.25 5.48
C GLN A 103 -11.71 -14.72 5.79
N GLY A 104 -12.69 -14.95 4.91
CA GLY A 104 -14.05 -14.42 5.06
C GLY A 104 -14.16 -12.92 4.80
N ILE A 105 -13.15 -12.30 4.17
CA ILE A 105 -13.10 -10.88 3.87
C ILE A 105 -13.41 -10.68 2.39
N THR A 106 -14.41 -9.86 2.10
CA THR A 106 -14.74 -9.46 0.73
C THR A 106 -13.67 -8.52 0.18
N ALA A 107 -13.16 -8.77 -1.03
CA ALA A 107 -12.16 -7.91 -1.66
C ALA A 107 -12.54 -7.52 -3.09
N VAL A 108 -12.19 -6.30 -3.52
CA VAL A 108 -12.50 -5.75 -4.84
C VAL A 108 -11.36 -4.90 -5.39
N GLU A 109 -11.09 -5.05 -6.70
CA GLU A 109 -10.21 -4.14 -7.44
C GLU A 109 -10.86 -2.78 -7.63
N PHE A 110 -10.06 -1.72 -7.51
CA PHE A 110 -10.52 -0.36 -7.75
C PHE A 110 -9.48 0.46 -8.50
N ILE A 111 -9.97 1.20 -9.50
CA ILE A 111 -9.19 2.14 -10.29
C ILE A 111 -9.97 3.45 -10.33
N SER A 112 -9.48 4.47 -9.66
CA SER A 112 -10.22 5.74 -9.49
C SER A 112 -10.58 6.43 -10.79
N THR A 113 -9.85 6.17 -11.88
CA THR A 113 -10.11 6.72 -13.22
C THR A 113 -11.10 5.92 -14.03
N GLN A 114 -11.49 4.69 -13.61
CA GLN A 114 -12.36 3.78 -14.36
C GLN A 114 -13.77 3.69 -13.74
N PRO A 115 -14.83 4.18 -14.42
CA PRO A 115 -16.21 4.14 -13.89
C PRO A 115 -16.73 2.73 -13.59
N SER A 116 -16.33 1.73 -14.38
CA SER A 116 -16.75 0.33 -14.18
C SER A 116 -16.36 -0.24 -12.83
N THR A 117 -15.16 0.12 -12.32
CA THR A 117 -14.69 -0.33 -11.00
C THR A 117 -15.48 0.33 -9.87
N ARG A 118 -15.97 1.56 -10.06
CA ARG A 118 -16.85 2.24 -9.11
C ARG A 118 -18.15 1.46 -8.91
N LYS A 119 -18.85 1.13 -9.99
CA LYS A 119 -20.13 0.39 -9.93
C LYS A 119 -19.94 -0.93 -9.18
N ARG A 120 -18.94 -1.70 -9.58
CA ARG A 120 -18.62 -3.00 -8.96
C ARG A 120 -18.28 -2.87 -7.47
N ALA A 121 -17.53 -1.83 -7.06
CA ALA A 121 -17.20 -1.59 -5.66
C ALA A 121 -18.46 -1.28 -4.82
N ILE A 122 -19.36 -0.42 -5.32
CA ILE A 122 -20.63 -0.10 -4.64
C ILE A 122 -21.48 -1.36 -4.48
N GLU A 123 -21.73 -2.10 -5.56
CA GLU A 123 -22.50 -3.34 -5.54
C GLU A 123 -21.96 -4.36 -4.52
N LEU A 124 -20.65 -4.50 -4.44
CA LEU A 124 -20.02 -5.45 -3.55
C LEU A 124 -20.08 -5.00 -2.08
N ILE A 125 -19.93 -3.70 -1.81
CA ILE A 125 -20.08 -3.12 -0.48
C ILE A 125 -21.52 -3.29 0.02
N GLU A 126 -22.52 -2.94 -0.81
CA GLU A 126 -23.94 -3.07 -0.47
C GLU A 126 -24.32 -4.54 -0.26
N LYS A 127 -23.87 -5.46 -1.12
CA LYS A 127 -24.08 -6.91 -0.97
C LYS A 127 -23.49 -7.44 0.34
N THR A 128 -22.30 -7.00 0.72
CA THR A 128 -21.67 -7.40 2.00
C THR A 128 -22.49 -6.96 3.20
N GLY A 129 -23.21 -5.83 3.11
CA GLY A 129 -24.08 -5.31 4.17
C GLY A 129 -25.54 -5.76 4.09
N GLU A 130 -25.94 -6.47 3.04
CA GLU A 130 -27.35 -6.78 2.71
C GLU A 130 -28.09 -7.48 3.85
N GLU A 131 -27.47 -8.49 4.47
CA GLU A 131 -28.06 -9.22 5.58
C GLU A 131 -28.34 -8.32 6.80
N THR A 132 -27.46 -7.37 7.07
CA THR A 132 -27.67 -6.39 8.15
C THR A 132 -28.87 -5.51 7.83
N VAL A 133 -28.93 -4.96 6.60
CA VAL A 133 -30.05 -4.11 6.18
C VAL A 133 -31.36 -4.88 6.19
N ARG A 134 -31.37 -6.14 5.72
CA ARG A 134 -32.53 -7.01 5.71
C ARG A 134 -33.11 -7.23 7.10
N ARG A 135 -32.27 -7.60 8.09
CA ARG A 135 -32.72 -7.82 9.50
C ARG A 135 -33.38 -6.59 10.13
N TYR A 136 -32.93 -5.39 9.79
CA TYR A 136 -33.57 -4.15 10.27
C TYR A 136 -34.88 -3.87 9.54
N ARG A 137 -34.95 -4.16 8.22
CA ARG A 137 -36.16 -4.00 7.41
C ARG A 137 -37.31 -4.91 7.91
N GLU A 138 -36.99 -6.16 8.27
CA GLU A 138 -37.93 -7.13 8.86
C GLU A 138 -38.54 -6.60 10.19
N LYS A 139 -37.81 -5.75 10.89
CA LYS A 139 -38.30 -5.04 12.10
C LYS A 139 -39.00 -3.73 11.81
N GLY A 140 -39.29 -3.40 10.54
CA GLY A 140 -39.88 -2.14 10.13
C GLY A 140 -38.96 -0.91 10.21
N ILE A 141 -37.65 -1.11 10.40
CA ILE A 141 -36.67 -0.02 10.58
C ILE A 141 -35.93 0.22 9.27
N LYS A 142 -35.95 1.47 8.77
CA LYS A 142 -35.11 1.88 7.65
C LYS A 142 -33.67 2.07 8.12
N LYS A 143 -32.79 1.13 7.79
CA LYS A 143 -31.36 1.14 8.15
C LYS A 143 -30.52 1.65 6.98
N THR A 144 -29.69 2.67 7.25
CA THR A 144 -28.58 3.06 6.39
C THR A 144 -27.31 2.37 6.88
N LEU A 145 -26.63 1.66 6.00
CA LEU A 145 -25.35 1.01 6.27
C LEU A 145 -24.27 2.09 6.44
N ARG A 146 -23.61 2.09 7.57
CA ARG A 146 -22.52 3.02 7.87
C ARG A 146 -21.19 2.31 7.77
N ALA A 147 -20.31 2.77 6.89
CA ALA A 147 -19.01 2.19 6.69
C ALA A 147 -17.89 3.20 7.00
N MET A 148 -16.88 2.78 7.74
CA MET A 148 -15.69 3.57 8.00
C MET A 148 -14.60 3.19 7.00
N VAL A 149 -14.02 4.19 6.34
CA VAL A 149 -12.92 4.01 5.38
C VAL A 149 -11.60 4.20 6.12
N VAL A 150 -10.77 3.15 6.13
CA VAL A 150 -9.47 3.12 6.81
C VAL A 150 -8.35 2.77 5.82
N GLY A 151 -7.12 3.04 6.18
CA GLY A 151 -5.91 2.68 5.43
C GLY A 151 -4.76 3.64 5.73
N VAL A 152 -3.56 3.27 5.32
CA VAL A 152 -2.35 4.07 5.49
C VAL A 152 -2.42 5.38 4.68
N PRO A 153 -1.53 6.35 4.91
CA PRO A 153 -1.47 7.56 4.09
C PRO A 153 -1.25 7.24 2.61
N ASN A 154 -1.73 8.09 1.73
CA ASN A 154 -1.51 8.07 0.28
C ASN A 154 -2.00 6.83 -0.49
N VAL A 155 -2.73 5.90 0.14
CA VAL A 155 -3.38 4.77 -0.57
C VAL A 155 -4.60 5.21 -1.39
N GLY A 156 -5.05 6.45 -1.24
CA GLY A 156 -6.14 7.04 -2.03
C GLY A 156 -7.52 6.97 -1.38
N LYS A 157 -7.63 6.97 -0.03
CA LYS A 157 -8.91 6.96 0.72
C LYS A 157 -9.87 8.06 0.26
N SER A 158 -9.45 9.32 0.34
CA SER A 158 -10.31 10.46 -0.02
C SER A 158 -10.65 10.45 -1.52
N THR A 159 -9.74 9.99 -2.38
CA THR A 159 -10.01 9.79 -3.80
C THR A 159 -11.08 8.71 -4.02
N PHE A 160 -10.98 7.58 -3.31
CA PHE A 160 -11.99 6.52 -3.34
C PHE A 160 -13.36 7.06 -2.89
N ILE A 161 -13.43 7.73 -1.73
CA ILE A 161 -14.68 8.29 -1.19
C ILE A 161 -15.32 9.26 -2.20
N ASN A 162 -14.54 10.20 -2.74
CA ASN A 162 -15.02 11.16 -3.74
C ASN A 162 -15.55 10.48 -4.98
N ARG A 163 -14.85 9.45 -5.46
CA ARG A 163 -15.27 8.71 -6.66
C ARG A 163 -16.53 7.89 -6.40
N ILE A 164 -16.64 7.24 -5.24
CA ILE A 164 -17.81 6.45 -4.85
C ILE A 164 -19.02 7.38 -4.68
N ALA A 165 -18.88 8.52 -4.02
CA ALA A 165 -19.95 9.48 -3.81
C ALA A 165 -20.40 10.22 -5.08
N GLY A 166 -19.61 10.17 -6.16
CA GLY A 166 -19.91 10.85 -7.42
C GLY A 166 -19.74 12.38 -7.40
N ALA A 167 -19.22 12.93 -6.33
CA ALA A 167 -18.91 14.36 -6.19
C ALA A 167 -17.61 14.53 -5.40
N ALA A 168 -16.88 15.63 -5.62
CA ALA A 168 -15.68 15.98 -4.87
C ALA A 168 -16.06 16.55 -3.50
N ARG A 169 -16.36 15.68 -2.53
CA ARG A 169 -16.82 16.06 -1.18
C ARG A 169 -15.77 15.88 -0.09
N ALA A 170 -14.77 15.00 -0.29
CA ALA A 170 -13.67 14.85 0.63
C ALA A 170 -12.45 15.63 0.12
N GLN A 171 -11.66 16.20 1.05
CA GLN A 171 -10.43 16.88 0.67
C GLN A 171 -9.40 15.87 0.16
N VAL A 172 -8.88 16.11 -1.04
CA VAL A 172 -7.84 15.29 -1.68
C VAL A 172 -6.53 16.08 -1.67
N GLY A 173 -5.43 15.42 -1.33
CA GLY A 173 -4.09 16.01 -1.40
C GLY A 173 -3.04 14.92 -1.42
N ASP A 174 -1.91 15.20 -2.09
CA ASP A 174 -0.79 14.26 -2.22
C ASP A 174 0.11 14.23 -0.98
N ARG A 175 -0.22 15.06 0.04
CA ARG A 175 0.53 15.11 1.30
C ARG A 175 -0.13 14.29 2.39
N PRO A 176 0.63 13.49 3.18
CA PRO A 176 0.11 12.79 4.35
C PRO A 176 -0.56 13.75 5.35
N GLY A 177 -1.72 13.36 5.90
CA GLY A 177 -2.41 14.13 6.93
C GLY A 177 -3.39 15.21 6.42
N VAL A 178 -3.80 15.19 5.14
CA VAL A 178 -4.77 16.16 4.59
C VAL A 178 -6.14 16.07 5.26
N THR A 179 -6.64 14.86 5.57
CA THR A 179 -7.92 14.68 6.28
C THR A 179 -7.73 14.92 7.78
N ARG A 180 -8.22 16.05 8.27
CA ARG A 180 -8.03 16.51 9.68
C ARG A 180 -9.23 16.26 10.59
N SER A 181 -10.44 16.01 10.04
CA SER A 181 -11.69 15.86 10.80
C SER A 181 -12.55 14.74 10.26
N LYS A 182 -13.49 14.24 11.09
CA LYS A 182 -14.51 13.27 10.69
C LYS A 182 -15.46 13.89 9.67
N GLN A 183 -15.68 13.23 8.55
CA GLN A 183 -16.64 13.67 7.56
C GLN A 183 -17.48 12.49 7.09
N TRP A 184 -18.82 12.60 7.29
CA TRP A 184 -19.78 11.68 6.73
C TRP A 184 -20.10 12.05 5.28
N VAL A 185 -20.03 11.07 4.39
CA VAL A 185 -20.31 11.24 2.96
C VAL A 185 -21.42 10.28 2.57
N LYS A 186 -22.58 10.79 2.16
CA LYS A 186 -23.68 9.99 1.65
C LYS A 186 -23.34 9.50 0.24
N VAL A 187 -23.41 8.19 0.03
CA VAL A 187 -23.18 7.54 -1.26
C VAL A 187 -24.50 7.19 -1.93
N SER A 188 -25.42 6.57 -1.20
CA SER A 188 -26.77 6.23 -1.61
C SER A 188 -27.73 6.39 -0.42
N ASP A 189 -29.03 6.07 -0.63
CA ASP A 189 -29.98 6.07 0.49
C ASP A 189 -29.71 4.96 1.52
N TYR A 190 -28.86 4.00 1.14
CA TYR A 190 -28.54 2.83 1.96
C TYR A 190 -27.09 2.78 2.43
N LEU A 191 -26.22 3.71 1.98
CA LEU A 191 -24.79 3.71 2.29
C LEU A 191 -24.26 5.11 2.62
N GLU A 192 -23.65 5.23 3.78
CA GLU A 192 -22.87 6.40 4.23
C GLU A 192 -21.44 5.97 4.55
N LEU A 193 -20.45 6.77 4.13
CA LEU A 193 -19.03 6.56 4.39
C LEU A 193 -18.51 7.58 5.40
N LEU A 194 -17.72 7.12 6.36
CA LEU A 194 -16.95 7.96 7.25
C LEU A 194 -15.50 8.02 6.77
N ASP A 195 -15.04 9.20 6.35
CA ASP A 195 -13.63 9.43 6.02
C ASP A 195 -12.81 9.56 7.31
N THR A 196 -11.67 8.89 7.33
CA THR A 196 -10.74 8.95 8.45
C THR A 196 -9.35 9.38 7.99
N PRO A 197 -8.56 10.06 8.85
CA PRO A 197 -7.16 10.31 8.56
C PRO A 197 -6.41 9.03 8.24
N GLY A 198 -5.36 9.12 7.42
CA GLY A 198 -4.45 8.00 7.17
C GLY A 198 -3.73 7.60 8.45
N LEU A 199 -3.78 6.32 8.77
CA LEU A 199 -3.19 5.78 9.98
C LEU A 199 -2.03 4.86 9.62
N LEU A 200 -0.83 5.24 10.03
CA LEU A 200 0.31 4.34 10.15
C LEU A 200 0.42 3.88 11.58
N TRP A 201 0.95 2.70 11.82
CA TRP A 201 1.22 2.19 13.17
C TRP A 201 2.65 2.54 13.61
N GLY A 202 2.90 2.60 14.94
CA GLY A 202 4.09 3.20 15.54
C GLY A 202 5.36 2.42 15.40
N LYS A 203 5.24 1.13 15.25
CA LYS A 203 6.39 0.27 15.14
C LYS A 203 6.24 -0.59 13.89
N LEU A 204 7.06 -0.30 12.90
CA LEU A 204 7.17 -1.10 11.68
C LEU A 204 8.25 -2.17 11.94
N ASP A 205 7.91 -3.19 12.73
CA ASP A 205 8.84 -4.25 13.12
C ASP A 205 9.29 -5.12 11.95
N ASN A 206 8.53 -5.12 10.87
CA ASN A 206 8.88 -5.81 9.64
C ASN A 206 9.50 -4.84 8.64
N GLU A 207 10.82 -4.91 8.48
CA GLU A 207 11.59 -4.05 7.57
C GLU A 207 11.14 -4.17 6.10
N ILE A 208 10.67 -5.35 5.68
CA ILE A 208 10.20 -5.57 4.31
C ILE A 208 8.93 -4.76 4.07
N LEU A 209 7.97 -4.84 4.99
CA LEU A 209 6.73 -4.08 4.89
C LEU A 209 6.97 -2.57 5.02
N ALA A 210 7.93 -2.16 5.86
CA ALA A 210 8.35 -0.77 5.99
C ALA A 210 8.92 -0.21 4.68
N LYS A 211 9.81 -0.95 3.99
CA LYS A 211 10.33 -0.60 2.67
C LYS A 211 9.21 -0.47 1.64
N HIS A 212 8.27 -1.43 1.61
CA HIS A 212 7.15 -1.38 0.68
C HIS A 212 6.27 -0.14 0.90
N LEU A 213 6.01 0.25 2.17
CA LEU A 213 5.29 1.49 2.48
C LEU A 213 6.04 2.74 2.00
N ALA A 214 7.37 2.76 2.12
CA ALA A 214 8.20 3.84 1.59
C ALA A 214 8.13 3.90 0.05
N TYR A 215 8.25 2.76 -0.63
CA TYR A 215 8.20 2.69 -2.08
C TYR A 215 6.89 3.22 -2.67
N ILE A 216 5.75 2.88 -2.05
CA ILE A 216 4.43 3.35 -2.51
C ILE A 216 4.07 4.77 -2.04
N GLY A 217 4.96 5.43 -1.26
CA GLY A 217 4.79 6.80 -0.77
C GLY A 217 3.81 6.93 0.40
N SER A 218 3.57 5.87 1.17
CA SER A 218 2.77 5.93 2.40
C SER A 218 3.56 6.52 3.57
N ILE A 219 4.88 6.46 3.51
CA ILE A 219 5.81 7.18 4.39
C ILE A 219 6.26 8.44 3.64
N ARG A 220 6.44 9.54 4.36
CA ARG A 220 6.87 10.83 3.79
C ARG A 220 8.33 10.75 3.37
N ASP A 221 8.65 11.27 2.20
CA ASP A 221 10.02 11.24 1.65
C ASP A 221 11.01 12.10 2.45
N ASP A 222 10.52 13.14 3.15
CA ASP A 222 11.35 14.05 3.96
C ASP A 222 11.86 13.42 5.28
N VAL A 223 11.38 12.24 5.64
CA VAL A 223 11.86 11.47 6.82
C VAL A 223 12.66 10.23 6.43
N LEU A 224 12.92 10.04 5.12
CA LEU A 224 13.61 8.89 4.56
C LEU A 224 14.94 9.30 3.92
N ASP A 225 15.91 8.41 3.94
CA ASP A 225 17.00 8.46 2.98
C ASP A 225 16.47 8.00 1.61
N ILE A 226 16.16 8.97 0.74
CA ILE A 226 15.54 8.68 -0.56
C ILE A 226 16.50 7.98 -1.52
N GLU A 227 17.82 8.16 -1.36
CA GLU A 227 18.83 7.49 -2.18
C GLU A 227 18.88 6.01 -1.80
N GLU A 228 18.95 5.69 -0.51
CA GLU A 228 18.89 4.31 -0.01
C GLU A 228 17.59 3.63 -0.43
N ILE A 229 16.43 4.25 -0.17
CA ILE A 229 15.12 3.68 -0.50
C ILE A 229 14.96 3.43 -2.00
N SER A 230 15.41 4.33 -2.86
CA SER A 230 15.31 4.13 -4.30
C SER A 230 16.29 3.10 -4.84
N ALA A 231 17.49 3.01 -4.26
CA ALA A 231 18.46 1.96 -4.60
C ALA A 231 17.91 0.57 -4.24
N LEU A 232 17.32 0.42 -3.06
CA LEU A 232 16.65 -0.81 -2.61
C LEU A 232 15.43 -1.15 -3.50
N LEU A 233 14.62 -0.17 -3.88
CA LEU A 233 13.52 -0.37 -4.83
C LEU A 233 14.02 -0.89 -6.17
N LEU A 234 15.08 -0.30 -6.72
CA LEU A 234 15.69 -0.77 -7.97
C LEU A 234 16.19 -2.21 -7.86
N PHE A 235 16.80 -2.56 -6.73
CA PHE A 235 17.26 -3.91 -6.45
C PHE A 235 16.10 -4.91 -6.40
N ASP A 236 15.01 -4.60 -5.69
CA ASP A 236 13.81 -5.44 -5.64
C ASP A 236 13.15 -5.57 -7.02
N LEU A 237 13.02 -4.48 -7.77
CA LEU A 237 12.48 -4.50 -9.14
C LEU A 237 13.38 -5.26 -10.12
N MET A 238 14.70 -5.21 -9.96
CA MET A 238 15.64 -6.00 -10.79
C MET A 238 15.40 -7.50 -10.61
N ARG A 239 15.00 -7.93 -9.41
CA ARG A 239 14.67 -9.34 -9.12
C ARG A 239 13.27 -9.73 -9.61
N ILE A 240 12.31 -8.79 -9.53
CA ILE A 240 10.89 -9.04 -9.87
C ILE A 240 10.65 -8.91 -11.37
N CYS A 241 11.18 -7.87 -12.01
CA CYS A 241 10.90 -7.52 -13.41
C CYS A 241 12.11 -6.87 -14.12
N PRO A 242 13.24 -7.58 -14.25
CA PRO A 242 14.48 -7.04 -14.82
C PRO A 242 14.30 -6.49 -16.24
N GLU A 243 13.48 -7.13 -17.06
CA GLU A 243 13.23 -6.70 -18.45
C GLU A 243 12.54 -5.34 -18.50
N ALA A 244 11.55 -5.09 -17.63
CA ALA A 244 10.87 -3.81 -17.57
C ALA A 244 11.80 -2.70 -17.10
N LEU A 245 12.65 -2.99 -16.10
CA LEU A 245 13.59 -2.04 -15.55
C LEU A 245 14.68 -1.65 -16.56
N THR A 246 15.28 -2.63 -17.24
CA THR A 246 16.30 -2.40 -18.28
C THR A 246 15.74 -1.76 -19.55
N ALA A 247 14.48 -2.05 -19.90
CA ALA A 247 13.78 -1.34 -20.97
C ALA A 247 13.55 0.13 -20.63
N ARG A 248 13.30 0.45 -19.36
CA ARG A 248 13.10 1.83 -18.88
C ARG A 248 14.42 2.59 -18.78
N TYR A 249 15.46 1.95 -18.24
CA TYR A 249 16.79 2.51 -18.01
C TYR A 249 17.84 1.73 -18.81
N LYS A 250 18.02 2.11 -20.06
CA LYS A 250 18.80 1.35 -21.07
C LYS A 250 20.26 1.08 -20.74
N LYS A 251 20.85 1.84 -19.79
CA LYS A 251 22.25 1.67 -19.37
C LYS A 251 22.39 0.89 -18.05
N LEU A 252 21.30 0.29 -17.55
CA LEU A 252 21.35 -0.61 -16.42
C LEU A 252 21.94 -1.96 -16.87
N ASP A 253 22.89 -2.46 -16.08
CA ASP A 253 23.38 -3.83 -16.23
C ASP A 253 22.37 -4.80 -15.56
N PRO A 254 21.76 -5.73 -16.30
CA PRO A 254 20.81 -6.69 -15.73
C PRO A 254 21.44 -7.68 -14.75
N LYS A 255 22.77 -7.76 -14.66
CA LYS A 255 23.51 -8.60 -13.71
C LYS A 255 23.93 -7.85 -12.46
N GLN A 256 23.70 -6.52 -12.41
CA GLN A 256 24.08 -5.71 -11.26
C GLN A 256 23.20 -6.06 -10.06
N ASN A 257 23.81 -6.37 -8.93
CA ASN A 257 23.18 -6.76 -7.68
C ASN A 257 23.53 -5.84 -6.48
N ILE A 258 24.23 -4.74 -6.76
CA ILE A 258 24.54 -3.72 -5.73
C ILE A 258 23.55 -2.56 -5.90
N PRO A 259 22.73 -2.25 -4.89
CA PRO A 259 21.68 -1.25 -4.99
C PRO A 259 22.17 0.12 -5.43
N GLU A 260 23.27 0.62 -4.87
CA GLU A 260 23.84 1.93 -5.16
C GLU A 260 24.29 2.04 -6.62
N LEU A 261 24.90 0.98 -7.16
CA LEU A 261 25.33 0.94 -8.56
C LEU A 261 24.15 0.86 -9.54
N LEU A 262 23.00 0.32 -9.11
CA LEU A 262 21.76 0.40 -9.89
C LEU A 262 21.27 1.85 -9.99
N LEU A 263 21.33 2.61 -8.90
CA LEU A 263 20.95 4.03 -8.90
C LEU A 263 21.89 4.86 -9.78
N GLU A 264 23.21 4.64 -9.72
CA GLU A 264 24.17 5.25 -10.65
C GLU A 264 23.85 4.90 -12.11
N GLY A 265 23.48 3.65 -12.38
CA GLY A 265 23.06 3.20 -13.71
C GLY A 265 21.82 3.96 -14.22
N VAL A 266 20.87 4.31 -13.34
CA VAL A 266 19.75 5.19 -13.67
C VAL A 266 20.26 6.59 -14.02
N CYS A 267 21.12 7.17 -13.18
CA CYS A 267 21.72 8.49 -13.44
C CYS A 267 22.43 8.54 -14.78
N ARG A 268 23.24 7.51 -15.08
CA ARG A 268 23.92 7.34 -16.37
C ARG A 268 22.92 7.24 -17.54
N SER A 269 21.81 6.53 -17.35
CA SER A 269 20.76 6.36 -18.37
C SER A 269 20.02 7.67 -18.67
N ARG A 270 19.90 8.56 -17.66
CA ARG A 270 19.19 9.84 -17.74
C ARG A 270 20.11 11.02 -18.00
N GLY A 271 21.43 10.84 -17.90
CA GLY A 271 22.40 11.92 -18.02
C GLY A 271 22.39 12.86 -16.80
N PHE A 272 22.07 12.36 -15.59
CA PHE A 272 22.10 13.13 -14.37
C PHE A 272 23.52 13.16 -13.81
N ILE A 273 24.25 14.19 -14.20
CA ILE A 273 25.68 14.39 -13.88
C ILE A 273 25.86 15.81 -13.38
N LEU A 274 26.49 15.96 -12.21
CA LEU A 274 26.90 17.22 -11.63
C LEU A 274 28.22 17.72 -12.24
N SER A 275 28.61 18.97 -11.92
CA SER A 275 29.93 19.50 -12.26
C SER A 275 31.02 18.60 -11.66
N GLY A 276 32.07 18.29 -12.44
CA GLY A 276 33.10 17.34 -12.02
C GLY A 276 32.84 15.88 -12.38
N GLY A 277 31.72 15.55 -13.06
CA GLY A 277 31.45 14.22 -13.58
C GLY A 277 30.83 13.23 -12.56
N VAL A 278 30.45 13.73 -11.37
CA VAL A 278 29.79 12.94 -10.32
C VAL A 278 28.31 12.75 -10.66
N PHE A 279 27.75 11.57 -10.39
CA PHE A 279 26.32 11.34 -10.61
C PHE A 279 25.45 12.11 -9.60
N ASP A 280 24.37 12.70 -10.09
CA ASP A 280 23.32 13.35 -9.29
C ASP A 280 22.34 12.26 -8.78
N THR A 281 22.75 11.54 -7.75
CA THR A 281 22.02 10.39 -7.19
C THR A 281 20.74 10.83 -6.49
N GLU A 282 20.70 12.00 -5.85
CA GLU A 282 19.49 12.54 -5.25
C GLU A 282 18.40 12.77 -6.31
N ARG A 283 18.75 13.38 -7.43
CA ARG A 283 17.81 13.54 -8.56
C ARG A 283 17.41 12.22 -9.16
N GLY A 284 18.34 11.26 -9.29
CA GLY A 284 18.09 9.92 -9.75
C GLY A 284 17.08 9.19 -8.86
N ALA A 285 17.26 9.30 -7.56
CA ALA A 285 16.39 8.70 -6.53
C ALA A 285 14.95 9.21 -6.61
N ARG A 286 14.76 10.53 -6.66
CA ARG A 286 13.43 11.15 -6.79
C ARG A 286 12.71 10.65 -8.05
N ILE A 287 13.41 10.60 -9.18
CA ILE A 287 12.83 10.13 -10.45
C ILE A 287 12.44 8.65 -10.38
N VAL A 288 13.24 7.80 -9.76
CA VAL A 288 12.93 6.38 -9.61
C VAL A 288 11.64 6.18 -8.80
N LEU A 289 11.53 6.84 -7.63
CA LEU A 289 10.34 6.76 -6.79
C LEU A 289 9.09 7.29 -7.50
N ASP A 290 9.20 8.46 -8.15
CA ASP A 290 8.09 9.07 -8.90
C ASP A 290 7.64 8.18 -10.07
N GLU A 291 8.57 7.61 -10.82
CA GLU A 291 8.25 6.74 -11.95
C GLU A 291 7.64 5.41 -11.53
N TYR A 292 8.09 4.83 -10.41
CA TYR A 292 7.46 3.64 -9.82
C TYR A 292 6.05 3.96 -9.31
N ARG A 293 5.90 5.03 -8.55
CA ARG A 293 4.59 5.46 -8.01
C ARG A 293 3.58 5.78 -9.10
N ALA A 294 4.05 6.31 -10.21
CA ALA A 294 3.24 6.60 -11.38
C ALA A 294 3.04 5.39 -12.33
N GLY A 295 3.57 4.21 -12.03
CA GLY A 295 3.47 3.02 -12.87
C GLY A 295 4.23 3.09 -14.19
N LYS A 296 5.23 3.97 -14.30
CA LYS A 296 6.00 4.18 -15.54
C LYS A 296 7.12 3.14 -15.74
N ILE A 297 7.51 2.42 -14.68
CA ILE A 297 8.51 1.36 -14.76
C ILE A 297 7.83 0.05 -15.14
N ALA A 298 6.90 -0.40 -14.29
CA ALA A 298 6.11 -1.61 -14.50
C ALA A 298 4.82 -1.57 -13.68
N ALA A 299 3.78 -2.29 -14.15
CA ALA A 299 2.60 -2.59 -13.35
C ALA A 299 2.85 -3.90 -12.58
N VAL A 300 3.46 -3.81 -11.40
CA VAL A 300 3.93 -4.97 -10.63
C VAL A 300 3.69 -4.77 -9.13
N ALA A 301 3.17 -5.81 -8.46
CA ALA A 301 3.11 -5.85 -7.01
C ALA A 301 4.46 -6.30 -6.42
N LEU A 302 4.81 -5.72 -5.30
CA LEU A 302 5.96 -6.07 -4.47
C LEU A 302 5.71 -7.36 -3.68
N GLU A 303 4.45 -7.64 -3.41
CA GLU A 303 4.00 -8.69 -2.50
C GLU A 303 3.15 -9.75 -3.21
N ASN A 304 3.21 -11.00 -2.72
CA ASN A 304 2.29 -12.07 -3.07
C ASN A 304 1.61 -12.60 -1.79
N PRO A 305 0.40 -13.18 -1.91
CA PRO A 305 -0.27 -13.82 -0.77
C PRO A 305 0.49 -15.00 -0.15
N THR A 306 1.49 -15.54 -0.87
CA THR A 306 2.32 -16.67 -0.43
C THR A 306 3.62 -16.25 0.24
N ASP A 307 3.92 -14.95 0.24
CA ASP A 307 5.14 -14.44 0.88
C ASP A 307 4.99 -14.56 2.41
N ASN A 308 6.08 -14.88 3.09
CA ASN A 308 6.11 -14.90 4.56
C ASN A 308 6.41 -13.49 5.07
N PHE A 309 5.45 -12.90 5.77
CA PHE A 309 5.56 -11.56 6.36
C PHE A 309 5.71 -11.60 7.89
N GLU A 310 6.00 -12.77 8.48
CA GLU A 310 6.31 -12.86 9.91
C GLU A 310 7.63 -12.13 10.20
N PRO A 311 7.72 -11.38 11.32
CA PRO A 311 8.98 -10.78 11.74
C PRO A 311 10.04 -11.87 11.89
N GLN A 312 11.17 -11.76 11.21
CA GLN A 312 12.30 -12.63 11.50
C GLN A 312 12.73 -12.34 12.94
N GLN A 313 12.57 -13.33 13.82
CA GLN A 313 13.14 -13.26 15.15
C GLN A 313 14.65 -13.11 14.97
N ALA A 314 15.20 -12.00 15.46
CA ALA A 314 16.65 -11.86 15.56
C ALA A 314 17.16 -13.07 16.36
N GLU A 315 17.98 -13.90 15.74
CA GLU A 315 18.71 -14.95 16.45
C GLU A 315 19.45 -14.25 17.60
N GLN A 316 18.99 -14.50 18.82
CA GLN A 316 19.75 -14.15 20.00
C GLN A 316 21.05 -14.99 19.93
N THR A 317 22.12 -14.36 19.46
CA THR A 317 23.47 -14.87 19.70
C THR A 317 23.67 -14.82 21.20
N ASP A 318 23.47 -15.97 21.85
CA ASP A 318 23.90 -16.22 23.21
C ASP A 318 25.42 -16.00 23.26
N ILE A 319 25.82 -14.79 23.63
CA ILE A 319 27.18 -14.54 24.09
C ILE A 319 27.23 -15.11 25.51
N ASN A 320 27.44 -16.43 25.58
CA ASN A 320 27.82 -17.05 26.84
C ASN A 320 29.17 -16.44 27.28
N ASN A 321 29.09 -15.64 28.31
CA ASN A 321 30.25 -15.29 29.13
C ASN A 321 30.92 -16.57 29.65
N GLU A 322 32.00 -16.98 29.07
CA GLU A 322 33.01 -17.74 29.76
C GLU A 322 33.79 -16.76 30.66
N LYS A 323 33.41 -16.75 31.92
CA LYS A 323 34.30 -16.34 33.01
C LYS A 323 34.79 -17.62 33.65
N ASP A 324 36.07 -17.89 33.49
CA ASP A 324 36.95 -18.51 34.47
C ASP A 324 38.26 -17.74 34.52
#